data_06d943a1ae5d21f61552d734794c4545
#
_entry.id   06d943a1ae5d21f61552d734794c4545
#
_cell.length_a   1.000
_cell.length_b   1.000
_cell.length_c   1.000
_cell.angle_alpha   90.00
_cell.angle_beta   90.00
_cell.angle_gamma   90.00
#
_symmetry.space_group_name_H-M   'P 1'
#
loop_
_entity.id
_entity.type
_entity.pdbx_description
1 polymer ?
#
loop_
_entity_poly.entity_id
_entity_poly.type
_entity_poly.pdbx_seq_one_letter_code
_entity_poly.pdbx_strand_id
1 'polypeptide(L)'
;DIIFTIFGMLGVSVPIFIFGLIALVIFALNLGWLPVGQRILPGYDSYWDHMPHLIMPAGVLALMLTAGVMRYSRSSMLDSLNKEYIRTARSKGIPEWRVNFVHGLRVALIPIVVLIGFRLPMLIGGAVIIEQVFQWPGVGELFVFNVRSQNYPCLLYTSPSPRDDIS
;
A
#
# COMPACT_ATOMS: atom_id res chain seq x y z
N ASP A 1 -10.16 12.05 -15.01
CA ASP A 1 -10.66 10.69 -14.76
C ASP A 1 -9.89 9.59 -15.48
N ILE A 2 -9.60 9.73 -16.78
CA ILE A 2 -8.91 8.69 -17.57
C ILE A 2 -7.49 8.43 -17.03
N ILE A 3 -6.72 9.45 -16.71
CA ILE A 3 -5.36 9.33 -16.17
C ILE A 3 -5.34 8.52 -14.88
N PHE A 4 -6.23 8.80 -13.93
CA PHE A 4 -6.32 8.06 -12.67
C PHE A 4 -6.77 6.60 -12.87
N THR A 5 -7.61 6.36 -13.87
CA THR A 5 -8.05 5.00 -14.21
C THR A 5 -6.91 4.18 -14.80
N ILE A 6 -6.15 4.76 -15.73
CA ILE A 6 -4.97 4.12 -16.34
C ILE A 6 -3.92 3.83 -15.26
N PHE A 7 -3.63 4.81 -14.40
CA PHE A 7 -2.69 4.63 -13.29
C PHE A 7 -3.11 3.53 -12.32
N GLY A 8 -4.40 3.49 -11.96
CA GLY A 8 -4.95 2.43 -11.11
C GLY A 8 -4.93 1.05 -11.76
N MET A 9 -5.14 0.96 -13.07
CA MET A 9 -5.06 -0.31 -13.81
C MET A 9 -3.61 -0.80 -13.92
N LEU A 10 -2.67 0.06 -14.28
CA LEU A 10 -1.25 -0.28 -14.37
C LEU A 10 -0.72 -0.75 -13.01
N GLY A 11 -1.06 -0.03 -11.92
CA GLY A 11 -0.62 -0.39 -10.58
C GLY A 11 -1.10 -1.74 -10.07
N VAL A 12 -2.21 -2.27 -10.59
CA VAL A 12 -2.75 -3.58 -10.17
C VAL A 12 -2.34 -4.71 -11.12
N SER A 13 -2.06 -4.40 -12.39
CA SER A 13 -1.75 -5.41 -13.42
C SER A 13 -0.29 -5.85 -13.39
N VAL A 14 0.62 -5.02 -12.89
CA VAL A 14 2.06 -5.31 -12.87
C VAL A 14 2.46 -5.81 -11.48
N PRO A 15 3.19 -6.93 -11.37
CA PRO A 15 3.71 -7.42 -10.09
C PRO A 15 4.58 -6.39 -9.39
N ILE A 16 4.46 -6.29 -8.06
CA ILE A 16 5.12 -5.27 -7.23
C ILE A 16 6.66 -5.26 -7.40
N PHE A 17 7.28 -6.43 -7.58
CA PHE A 17 8.73 -6.53 -7.74
C PHE A 17 9.21 -5.88 -9.05
N ILE A 18 8.41 -5.91 -10.12
CA ILE A 18 8.74 -5.25 -11.39
C ILE A 18 8.77 -3.73 -11.20
N PHE A 19 7.80 -3.16 -10.48
CA PHE A 19 7.84 -1.74 -10.13
C PHE A 19 9.06 -1.38 -9.29
N GLY A 20 9.43 -2.25 -8.33
CA GLY A 20 10.65 -2.09 -7.54
C GLY A 20 11.91 -2.05 -8.39
N LEU A 21 12.04 -3.00 -9.33
CA LEU A 21 13.18 -3.05 -10.26
C LEU A 21 13.22 -1.85 -11.21
N ILE A 22 12.08 -1.44 -11.77
CA ILE A 22 11.99 -0.26 -12.64
C ILE A 22 12.39 1.00 -11.86
N ALA A 23 11.91 1.15 -10.61
CA ALA A 23 12.28 2.27 -9.75
C ALA A 23 13.79 2.29 -9.48
N LEU A 24 14.40 1.14 -9.20
CA LEU A 24 15.86 1.01 -9.04
C LEU A 24 16.61 1.46 -10.30
N VAL A 25 16.22 0.96 -11.47
CA VAL A 25 16.90 1.31 -12.73
C VAL A 25 16.78 2.81 -13.02
N ILE A 26 15.60 3.40 -12.84
CA ILE A 26 15.38 4.80 -13.16
C ILE A 26 16.02 5.71 -12.12
N PHE A 27 15.69 5.57 -10.85
CA PHE A 27 16.07 6.54 -9.81
C PHE A 27 17.47 6.31 -9.23
N ALA A 28 17.93 5.07 -9.17
CA ALA A 28 19.24 4.77 -8.62
C ALA A 28 20.32 4.71 -9.71
N LEU A 29 20.09 3.96 -10.81
CA LEU A 29 21.12 3.74 -11.82
C LEU A 29 21.19 4.86 -12.85
N ASN A 30 20.05 5.32 -13.39
CA ASN A 30 20.06 6.33 -14.47
C ASN A 30 20.15 7.76 -13.93
N LEU A 31 19.37 8.10 -12.91
CA LEU A 31 19.31 9.46 -12.35
C LEU A 31 20.28 9.66 -11.20
N GLY A 32 20.71 8.60 -10.50
CA GLY A 32 21.60 8.71 -9.34
C GLY A 32 21.02 9.50 -8.17
N TRP A 33 19.70 9.66 -8.11
CA TRP A 33 19.04 10.47 -7.07
C TRP A 33 18.92 9.75 -5.74
N LEU A 34 18.75 8.42 -5.80
CA LEU A 34 18.52 7.58 -4.63
C LEU A 34 19.51 6.40 -4.61
N PRO A 35 19.90 5.94 -3.44
CA PRO A 35 20.81 4.81 -3.31
C PRO A 35 20.15 3.48 -3.73
N VAL A 36 20.96 2.52 -4.17
CA VAL A 36 20.53 1.24 -4.74
C VAL A 36 19.93 0.27 -3.71
N GLY A 37 19.75 0.64 -2.48
CA GLY A 37 19.25 -0.23 -1.41
C GLY A 37 20.23 -0.32 -0.25
N GLN A 38 20.07 -1.33 0.60
CA GLN A 38 20.80 -1.54 1.86
C GLN A 38 20.59 -0.42 2.90
N ARG A 39 20.30 -0.83 4.12
CA ARG A 39 20.13 0.09 5.26
C ARG A 39 21.46 0.44 5.91
N ILE A 40 22.37 -0.51 5.96
CA ILE A 40 23.60 -0.43 6.74
C ILE A 40 24.77 -0.29 5.79
N LEU A 41 25.32 0.92 5.74
CA LEU A 41 26.61 1.18 5.11
C LEU A 41 27.65 1.44 6.20
N PRO A 42 28.85 0.86 6.12
CA PRO A 42 29.93 1.14 7.08
C PRO A 42 30.27 2.65 7.07
N GLY A 43 30.17 3.30 8.22
CA GLY A 43 30.50 4.73 8.36
C GLY A 43 29.29 5.68 8.42
N TYR A 44 28.06 5.17 8.40
CA TYR A 44 26.85 5.97 8.58
C TYR A 44 26.22 5.68 9.95
N ASP A 45 26.44 6.58 10.90
CA ASP A 45 25.96 6.45 12.30
C ASP A 45 24.69 7.27 12.56
N SER A 46 24.26 8.12 11.61
CA SER A 46 23.11 9.00 11.79
C SER A 46 21.84 8.39 11.19
N TYR A 47 20.72 8.52 11.92
CA TYR A 47 19.40 8.15 11.42
C TYR A 47 19.00 8.85 10.11
N TRP A 48 19.47 10.06 9.88
CA TRP A 48 19.19 10.85 8.69
C TRP A 48 19.87 10.31 7.43
N ASP A 49 20.98 9.61 7.58
CA ASP A 49 21.70 9.01 6.45
C ASP A 49 20.95 7.79 5.89
N HIS A 50 20.07 7.17 6.69
CA HIS A 50 19.24 6.04 6.27
C HIS A 50 17.94 6.44 5.56
N MET A 51 17.51 7.70 5.71
CA MET A 51 16.27 8.19 5.10
C MET A 51 16.23 8.07 3.57
N PRO A 52 17.27 8.44 2.81
CA PRO A 52 17.29 8.30 1.36
C PRO A 52 17.09 6.85 0.90
N HIS A 53 17.61 5.88 1.66
CA HIS A 53 17.47 4.45 1.38
C HIS A 53 16.03 3.93 1.58
N LEU A 54 15.26 4.56 2.48
CA LEU A 54 13.87 4.18 2.76
C LEU A 54 12.87 4.75 1.74
N ILE A 55 13.19 5.89 1.11
CA ILE A 55 12.25 6.59 0.21
C ILE A 55 11.79 5.70 -0.93
N MET A 56 12.70 4.97 -1.56
CA MET A 56 12.37 4.17 -2.74
C MET A 56 11.50 2.95 -2.39
N PRO A 57 11.86 2.07 -1.44
CA PRO A 57 11.00 0.95 -1.06
C PRO A 57 9.64 1.40 -0.52
N ALA A 58 9.61 2.44 0.32
CA ALA A 58 8.38 3.01 0.84
C ALA A 58 7.52 3.63 -0.28
N GLY A 59 8.13 4.33 -1.22
CA GLY A 59 7.47 4.93 -2.38
C GLY A 59 6.80 3.88 -3.27
N VAL A 60 7.49 2.79 -3.59
CA VAL A 60 6.93 1.69 -4.40
C VAL A 60 5.75 1.04 -3.69
N LEU A 61 5.88 0.74 -2.40
CA LEU A 61 4.77 0.20 -1.59
C LEU A 61 3.58 1.16 -1.55
N ALA A 62 3.83 2.44 -1.30
CA ALA A 62 2.80 3.47 -1.23
C ALA A 62 2.04 3.62 -2.55
N LEU A 63 2.74 3.64 -3.68
CA LEU A 63 2.13 3.73 -5.01
C LEU A 63 1.20 2.55 -5.28
N MET A 64 1.63 1.33 -4.99
CA MET A 64 0.85 0.11 -5.22
C MET A 64 -0.41 0.05 -4.34
N LEU A 65 -0.27 0.41 -3.07
CA LEU A 65 -1.40 0.46 -2.15
C LEU A 65 -2.40 1.55 -2.55
N THR A 66 -1.90 2.73 -2.90
CA THR A 66 -2.73 3.86 -3.34
C THR A 66 -3.50 3.53 -4.61
N ALA A 67 -2.88 2.88 -5.59
CA ALA A 67 -3.54 2.46 -6.82
C ALA A 67 -4.74 1.54 -6.54
N GLY A 68 -4.58 0.57 -5.64
CA GLY A 68 -5.64 -0.34 -5.24
C GLY A 68 -6.80 0.36 -4.51
N VAL A 69 -6.47 1.21 -3.54
CA VAL A 69 -7.46 1.99 -2.77
C VAL A 69 -8.19 2.97 -3.69
N MET A 70 -7.48 3.65 -4.58
CA MET A 70 -8.07 4.61 -5.54
C MET A 70 -9.12 3.95 -6.44
N ARG A 71 -8.79 2.78 -7.02
CA ARG A 71 -9.72 2.03 -7.88
C ARG A 71 -10.96 1.61 -7.12
N TYR A 72 -10.78 1.09 -5.91
CA TYR A 72 -11.90 0.66 -5.07
C TYR A 72 -12.75 1.83 -4.61
N SER A 73 -12.14 2.94 -4.21
CA SER A 73 -12.84 4.17 -3.81
C SER A 73 -13.69 4.73 -4.94
N ARG A 74 -13.18 4.69 -6.19
CA ARG A 74 -13.96 5.09 -7.36
C ARG A 74 -15.19 4.21 -7.55
N SER A 75 -15.04 2.88 -7.50
CA SER A 75 -16.16 1.96 -7.64
C SER A 75 -17.20 2.18 -6.55
N SER A 76 -16.76 2.26 -5.29
CA SER A 76 -17.63 2.49 -4.14
C SER A 76 -18.39 3.83 -4.23
N MET A 77 -17.71 4.87 -4.73
CA MET A 77 -18.35 6.18 -4.93
C MET A 77 -19.41 6.13 -6.03
N LEU A 78 -19.13 5.48 -7.17
CA LEU A 78 -20.09 5.31 -8.25
C LEU A 78 -21.31 4.50 -7.78
N ASP A 79 -21.09 3.43 -7.04
CA ASP A 79 -22.16 2.61 -6.48
C ASP A 79 -23.03 3.41 -5.49
N SER A 80 -22.41 4.24 -4.66
CA SER A 80 -23.10 5.11 -3.72
C SER A 80 -23.96 6.16 -4.44
N LEU A 81 -23.43 6.80 -5.50
CA LEU A 81 -24.14 7.84 -6.28
C LEU A 81 -25.35 7.30 -7.07
N ASN A 82 -25.39 6.01 -7.35
CA ASN A 82 -26.49 5.35 -8.05
C ASN A 82 -27.65 4.92 -7.12
N LYS A 83 -27.51 5.08 -5.81
CA LYS A 83 -28.53 4.69 -4.84
C LYS A 83 -29.74 5.65 -4.84
N GLU A 84 -30.91 5.13 -4.46
CA GLU A 84 -32.18 5.86 -4.45
C GLU A 84 -32.19 7.09 -3.53
N TYR A 85 -31.49 7.02 -2.39
CA TYR A 85 -31.41 8.19 -1.49
C TYR A 85 -30.68 9.38 -2.13
N ILE A 86 -29.76 9.13 -3.08
CA ILE A 86 -29.12 10.20 -3.88
C ILE A 86 -30.14 10.83 -4.84
N ARG A 87 -30.97 10.02 -5.50
CA ARG A 87 -32.04 10.52 -6.36
C ARG A 87 -33.01 11.39 -5.56
N THR A 88 -33.37 10.94 -4.36
CA THR A 88 -34.24 11.72 -3.46
C THR A 88 -33.60 13.04 -3.05
N ALA A 89 -32.28 13.05 -2.76
CA ALA A 89 -31.57 14.27 -2.43
C ALA A 89 -31.56 15.28 -3.60
N ARG A 90 -31.35 14.78 -4.83
CA ARG A 90 -31.43 15.62 -6.05
C ARG A 90 -32.83 16.17 -6.30
N SER A 91 -33.87 15.35 -6.10
CA SER A 91 -35.27 15.79 -6.24
C SER A 91 -35.66 16.91 -5.24
N LYS A 92 -34.97 16.98 -4.10
CA LYS A 92 -35.13 18.08 -3.11
C LYS A 92 -34.37 19.34 -3.46
N GLY A 93 -33.69 19.41 -4.61
CA GLY A 93 -32.95 20.57 -5.07
C GLY A 93 -31.62 20.80 -4.33
N ILE A 94 -31.06 19.76 -3.65
CA ILE A 94 -29.78 19.89 -2.97
C ILE A 94 -28.66 20.05 -4.03
N PRO A 95 -27.75 21.02 -3.87
CA PRO A 95 -26.67 21.22 -4.84
C PRO A 95 -25.75 20.03 -4.97
N GLU A 96 -25.29 19.73 -6.18
CA GLU A 96 -24.50 18.52 -6.52
C GLU A 96 -23.25 18.34 -5.66
N TRP A 97 -22.55 19.41 -5.29
CA TRP A 97 -21.39 19.30 -4.42
C TRP A 97 -21.75 18.71 -3.04
N ARG A 98 -22.91 19.11 -2.48
CA ARG A 98 -23.39 18.59 -1.19
C ARG A 98 -23.89 17.15 -1.33
N VAL A 99 -24.55 16.82 -2.44
CA VAL A 99 -24.94 15.44 -2.76
C VAL A 99 -23.71 14.54 -2.81
N ASN A 100 -22.67 14.97 -3.50
CA ASN A 100 -21.47 14.15 -3.68
C ASN A 100 -20.64 14.02 -2.40
N PHE A 101 -20.33 15.13 -1.70
CA PHE A 101 -19.41 15.11 -0.56
C PHE A 101 -20.10 14.73 0.77
N VAL A 102 -21.36 15.11 0.98
CA VAL A 102 -22.04 14.83 2.24
C VAL A 102 -22.79 13.49 2.18
N HIS A 103 -23.53 13.24 1.12
CA HIS A 103 -24.37 12.04 1.02
C HIS A 103 -23.63 10.89 0.33
N GLY A 104 -22.98 11.13 -0.82
CA GLY A 104 -22.27 10.10 -1.57
C GLY A 104 -21.03 9.61 -0.87
N LEU A 105 -20.10 10.52 -0.54
CA LEU A 105 -18.80 10.17 0.05
C LEU A 105 -18.95 9.52 1.43
N ARG A 106 -19.86 9.99 2.26
CA ARG A 106 -20.08 9.42 3.60
C ARG A 106 -20.41 7.94 3.56
N VAL A 107 -21.24 7.51 2.64
CA VAL A 107 -21.62 6.11 2.48
C VAL A 107 -20.52 5.32 1.78
N ALA A 108 -19.86 5.92 0.78
CA ALA A 108 -18.76 5.31 0.05
C ALA A 108 -17.52 5.07 0.95
N LEU A 109 -17.31 5.86 2.00
CA LEU A 109 -16.19 5.69 2.93
C LEU A 109 -16.27 4.41 3.76
N ILE A 110 -17.46 3.90 4.07
CA ILE A 110 -17.62 2.70 4.92
C ILE A 110 -16.84 1.51 4.33
N PRO A 111 -17.09 1.07 3.09
CA PRO A 111 -16.34 -0.04 2.51
C PRO A 111 -14.85 0.29 2.25
N ILE A 112 -14.50 1.57 2.07
CA ILE A 112 -13.11 2.00 1.91
C ILE A 112 -12.32 1.80 3.21
N VAL A 113 -12.88 2.19 4.36
CA VAL A 113 -12.24 2.00 5.67
C VAL A 113 -12.06 0.52 5.97
N VAL A 114 -13.07 -0.31 5.68
CA VAL A 114 -12.97 -1.77 5.81
C VAL A 114 -11.86 -2.33 4.91
N LEU A 115 -11.75 -1.88 3.65
CA LEU A 115 -10.69 -2.30 2.75
C LEU A 115 -9.30 -1.93 3.30
N ILE A 116 -9.13 -0.72 3.82
CA ILE A 116 -7.86 -0.27 4.42
C ILE A 116 -7.49 -1.18 5.60
N GLY A 117 -8.46 -1.50 6.47
CA GLY A 117 -8.24 -2.43 7.58
C GLY A 117 -7.72 -3.79 7.13
N PHE A 118 -8.32 -4.38 6.10
CA PHE A 118 -7.84 -5.65 5.51
C PHE A 118 -6.49 -5.54 4.78
N ARG A 119 -6.09 -4.34 4.38
CA ARG A 119 -4.79 -4.11 3.74
C ARG A 119 -3.63 -4.05 4.72
N LEU A 120 -3.86 -3.77 6.00
CA LEU A 120 -2.79 -3.71 7.01
C LEU A 120 -2.03 -5.04 7.18
N PRO A 121 -2.68 -6.21 7.33
CA PRO A 121 -1.97 -7.49 7.36
C PRO A 121 -1.26 -7.80 6.03
N MET A 122 -1.86 -7.42 4.90
CA MET A 122 -1.26 -7.63 3.57
C MET A 122 -0.01 -6.76 3.34
N LEU A 123 0.10 -5.61 4.02
CA LEU A 123 1.32 -4.80 4.03
C LEU A 123 2.52 -5.59 4.52
N ILE A 124 2.36 -6.37 5.57
CA ILE A 124 3.42 -7.19 6.15
C ILE A 124 3.90 -8.22 5.11
N GLY A 125 2.97 -8.91 4.45
CA GLY A 125 3.32 -9.88 3.40
C GLY A 125 3.92 -9.26 2.14
N GLY A 126 3.41 -8.11 1.70
CA GLY A 126 3.92 -7.38 0.52
C GLY A 126 5.27 -6.71 0.77
N ALA A 127 5.54 -6.30 1.99
CA ALA A 127 6.83 -5.74 2.38
C ALA A 127 7.97 -6.76 2.20
N VAL A 128 7.74 -8.04 2.45
CA VAL A 128 8.75 -9.12 2.26
C VAL A 128 9.37 -9.07 0.86
N ILE A 129 8.55 -8.94 -0.18
CA ILE A 129 9.05 -8.92 -1.56
C ILE A 129 9.86 -7.65 -1.82
N ILE A 130 9.39 -6.51 -1.35
CA ILE A 130 10.08 -5.23 -1.51
C ILE A 130 11.38 -5.19 -0.71
N GLU A 131 11.37 -5.71 0.52
CA GLU A 131 12.57 -5.84 1.34
C GLU A 131 13.65 -6.68 0.65
N GLN A 132 13.27 -7.78 -0.02
CA GLN A 132 14.21 -8.58 -0.80
C GLN A 132 14.74 -7.85 -2.04
N VAL A 133 13.87 -7.13 -2.79
CA VAL A 133 14.28 -6.39 -3.99
C VAL A 133 15.27 -5.27 -3.63
N PHE A 134 15.01 -4.55 -2.55
CA PHE A 134 15.84 -3.43 -2.10
C PHE A 134 16.92 -3.83 -1.07
N GLN A 135 17.03 -5.12 -0.74
CA GLN A 135 17.95 -5.64 0.29
C GLN A 135 17.83 -4.86 1.61
N TRP A 136 16.59 -4.54 1.97
CA TRP A 136 16.28 -3.81 3.20
C TRP A 136 16.07 -4.80 4.35
N PRO A 137 16.89 -4.74 5.43
CA PRO A 137 16.73 -5.63 6.57
C PRO A 137 15.47 -5.25 7.36
N GLY A 138 14.38 -5.92 7.07
CA GLY A 138 13.09 -5.73 7.71
C GLY A 138 12.53 -7.01 8.31
N VAL A 139 11.29 -6.94 8.80
CA VAL A 139 10.59 -8.08 9.42
C VAL A 139 10.35 -9.20 8.41
N GLY A 140 10.14 -8.85 7.13
CA GLY A 140 9.91 -9.82 6.07
C GLY A 140 11.16 -10.64 5.74
N GLU A 141 12.34 -10.03 5.72
CA GLU A 141 13.60 -10.75 5.56
C GLU A 141 13.84 -11.71 6.72
N LEU A 142 13.61 -11.24 7.95
CA LEU A 142 13.71 -12.07 9.15
C LEU A 142 12.75 -13.27 9.08
N PHE A 143 11.52 -13.05 8.63
CA PHE A 143 10.54 -14.12 8.44
C PHE A 143 11.04 -15.18 7.44
N VAL A 144 11.50 -14.77 6.27
CA VAL A 144 12.03 -15.69 5.24
C VAL A 144 13.25 -16.44 5.74
N PHE A 145 14.15 -15.78 6.47
CA PHE A 145 15.33 -16.41 7.06
C PHE A 145 14.94 -17.51 8.06
N ASN A 146 13.98 -17.21 8.97
CA ASN A 146 13.52 -18.19 9.96
C ASN A 146 12.75 -19.36 9.34
N VAL A 147 11.99 -19.13 8.27
CA VAL A 147 11.33 -20.20 7.50
C VAL A 147 12.37 -21.12 6.89
N ARG A 148 13.41 -20.57 6.26
CA ARG A 148 14.50 -21.36 5.66
C ARG A 148 15.32 -22.13 6.68
N SER A 149 15.52 -21.53 7.86
CA SER A 149 16.25 -22.13 8.98
C SER A 149 15.40 -23.10 9.80
N GLN A 150 14.13 -23.32 9.43
CA GLN A 150 13.16 -24.17 10.16
C GLN A 150 13.02 -23.79 11.65
N ASN A 151 13.22 -22.51 11.97
CA ASN A 151 13.13 -22.00 13.33
C ASN A 151 11.67 -21.62 13.67
N TYR A 152 10.83 -22.62 13.90
CA TYR A 152 9.40 -22.46 14.18
C TYR A 152 9.07 -21.60 15.41
N PRO A 153 9.81 -21.65 16.53
CA PRO A 153 9.53 -20.78 17.67
C PRO A 153 9.55 -19.30 17.30
N CYS A 154 10.54 -18.85 16.55
CA CYS A 154 10.64 -17.45 16.12
C CYS A 154 9.46 -17.02 15.22
N LEU A 155 8.99 -17.92 14.33
CA LEU A 155 7.83 -17.67 13.46
C LEU A 155 6.54 -17.53 14.26
N LEU A 156 6.35 -18.31 15.31
CA LEU A 156 5.16 -18.26 16.16
C LEU A 156 5.07 -16.97 16.98
N TYR A 157 6.21 -16.42 17.40
CA TYR A 157 6.25 -15.16 18.16
C TYR A 157 6.15 -13.91 17.27
N THR A 158 6.48 -14.01 15.98
CA THR A 158 6.40 -12.89 15.04
C THR A 158 5.09 -12.86 14.23
N SER A 159 4.35 -13.97 14.18
CA SER A 159 3.03 -14.00 13.56
C SER A 159 1.93 -13.88 14.63
N PRO A 160 0.91 -13.03 14.43
CA PRO A 160 -0.24 -13.00 15.34
C PRO A 160 -0.88 -14.38 15.37
N SER A 161 -0.94 -14.97 16.57
CA SER A 161 -1.57 -16.26 16.77
C SER A 161 -3.09 -16.14 16.61
N PRO A 162 -3.75 -17.08 15.91
CA PRO A 162 -5.21 -17.11 15.86
C PRO A 162 -5.89 -17.32 17.23
N ARG A 163 -5.09 -17.57 18.27
CA ARG A 163 -5.58 -17.74 19.66
C ARG A 163 -5.67 -16.43 20.44
N ASP A 164 -5.02 -15.37 19.97
CA ASP A 164 -5.05 -14.08 20.66
C ASP A 164 -6.37 -13.33 20.44
N ASP A 165 -7.19 -13.82 19.46
CA ASP A 165 -8.51 -13.26 19.17
C ASP A 165 -9.67 -13.91 19.97
N ILE A 166 -9.38 -14.83 20.91
CA ILE A 166 -10.41 -15.62 21.64
C ILE A 166 -10.38 -15.38 23.16
N SER A 167 -9.70 -14.35 23.64
CA SER A 167 -9.74 -13.99 25.08
C SER A 167 -10.36 -12.62 25.31
#